data_17322e79aaf55b0abed307b1a57c0cca
#
_entry.id   17322e79aaf55b0abed307b1a57c0cca
#
_cell.length_a   1.000
_cell.length_b   1.000
_cell.length_c   1.000
_cell.angle_alpha   90.00
_cell.angle_beta   90.00
_cell.angle_gamma   90.00
#
_symmetry.space_group_name_H-M   'P 1'
#
loop_
_entity.id
_entity.type
_entity.pdbx_description
1 polymer ?
#
loop_
_entity_poly.entity_id
_entity_poly.type
_entity_poly.pdbx_seq_one_letter_code
_entity_poly.pdbx_strand_id
1 'polypeptide(L)'
;VKQLQKSFIDVSIGSDNVQDPWYPFGEFDPFYLMSHAIPMLQLNPWDRLSLSAIFCAPSRLLNLNWDGVVKIGCPADFVVVEGSCWADILSGNLQREILIRGSWYKK
;
A
#
# COMPACT_ATOMS: atom_id res chain seq x y z
N VAL A 1 4.58 6.07 -14.70
CA VAL A 1 5.01 5.14 -13.65
C VAL A 1 5.70 3.94 -14.27
N LYS A 2 5.03 3.09 -15.03
CA LYS A 2 5.56 1.83 -15.57
C LYS A 2 6.87 1.98 -16.36
N GLN A 3 7.02 3.04 -17.17
CA GLN A 3 8.26 3.27 -17.93
C GLN A 3 9.45 3.53 -17.01
N LEU A 4 9.27 4.35 -15.98
CA LEU A 4 10.32 4.62 -14.99
C LEU A 4 10.73 3.34 -14.24
N GLN A 5 9.76 2.55 -13.81
CA GLN A 5 10.02 1.28 -13.14
C GLN A 5 10.74 0.27 -14.02
N LYS A 6 10.42 0.19 -15.32
CA LYS A 6 11.15 -0.63 -16.29
C LYS A 6 12.59 -0.18 -16.51
N SER A 7 12.87 1.10 -16.26
CA SER A 7 14.24 1.67 -16.28
C SER A 7 14.94 1.56 -14.92
N PHE A 8 14.46 0.72 -14.03
CA PHE A 8 14.99 0.53 -12.67
C PHE A 8 15.00 1.79 -11.80
N ILE A 9 14.08 2.74 -12.09
CA ILE A 9 13.86 3.90 -11.25
C ILE A 9 12.77 3.58 -10.25
N ASP A 10 13.09 3.71 -8.97
CA ASP A 10 12.10 3.54 -7.90
C ASP A 10 11.07 4.67 -7.96
N VAL A 11 9.81 4.27 -8.02
CA VAL A 11 8.67 5.19 -7.97
C VAL A 11 7.86 4.85 -6.74
N SER A 12 7.66 5.82 -5.88
CA SER A 12 6.80 5.71 -4.70
C SER A 12 5.56 6.58 -4.88
N ILE A 13 4.44 6.10 -4.39
CA ILE A 13 3.17 6.80 -4.40
C ILE A 13 2.80 7.15 -2.96
N GLY A 14 2.51 8.41 -2.72
CA GLY A 14 2.05 8.94 -1.44
C GLY A 14 0.74 9.70 -1.59
N SER A 15 0.06 9.91 -0.47
CA SER A 15 -1.23 10.61 -0.42
C SER A 15 -1.11 12.12 -0.51
N ASP A 16 0.09 12.66 -0.31
CA ASP A 16 0.33 14.09 -0.14
C ASP A 16 -0.47 14.64 1.06
N ASN A 17 -1.14 15.76 0.93
CA ASN A 17 -1.92 16.37 2.00
C ASN A 17 -3.15 15.52 2.35
N VAL A 18 -3.35 15.25 3.62
CA VAL A 18 -4.50 14.52 4.15
C VAL A 18 -4.94 15.16 5.45
N GLN A 19 -6.20 15.58 5.51
CA GLN A 19 -6.83 16.18 6.71
C GLN A 19 -6.00 17.31 7.32
N ASP A 20 -5.46 18.17 6.45
CA ASP A 20 -4.65 19.33 6.80
C ASP A 20 -5.30 20.64 6.27
N PRO A 21 -4.73 21.82 6.55
CA PRO A 21 -5.31 23.11 6.14
C PRO A 21 -5.42 23.30 4.61
N TRP A 22 -4.62 22.61 3.81
CA TRP A 22 -4.64 22.70 2.34
C TRP A 22 -5.60 21.70 1.70
N TYR A 23 -5.76 20.52 2.34
CA TYR A 23 -6.68 19.47 1.88
C TYR A 23 -7.34 18.80 3.08
N PRO A 24 -8.50 19.32 3.54
CA PRO A 24 -9.17 18.81 4.75
C PRO A 24 -9.87 17.45 4.56
N PHE A 25 -9.70 16.82 3.41
CA PHE A 25 -10.29 15.54 3.03
C PHE A 25 -9.25 14.42 3.02
N GLY A 26 -9.64 13.25 2.49
CA GLY A 26 -8.77 12.09 2.35
C GLY A 26 -8.70 11.26 3.63
N GLU A 27 -7.93 10.17 3.55
CA GLU A 27 -7.76 9.23 4.64
C GLU A 27 -6.30 8.76 4.73
N PHE A 28 -5.82 8.51 5.95
CA PHE A 28 -4.50 7.92 6.23
C PHE A 28 -4.50 6.41 6.00
N ASP A 29 -5.14 5.95 4.94
CA ASP A 29 -5.32 4.55 4.59
C ASP A 29 -4.64 4.22 3.27
N PRO A 30 -3.63 3.34 3.26
CA PRO A 30 -2.97 2.91 2.02
C PRO A 30 -3.90 2.26 1.00
N PHE A 31 -4.96 1.57 1.44
CA PHE A 31 -5.94 0.99 0.51
C PHE A 31 -6.82 2.05 -0.14
N TYR A 32 -7.17 3.09 0.61
CA TYR A 32 -7.83 4.28 0.04
C TYR A 32 -6.94 4.93 -1.03
N LEU A 33 -5.67 5.14 -0.72
CA LEU A 33 -4.70 5.65 -1.68
C LEU A 33 -4.60 4.76 -2.93
N MET A 34 -4.54 3.43 -2.76
CA MET A 34 -4.51 2.47 -3.87
C MET A 34 -5.75 2.55 -4.76
N SER A 35 -6.94 2.66 -4.17
CA SER A 35 -8.19 2.71 -4.93
C SER A 35 -8.25 3.92 -5.89
N HIS A 36 -7.57 4.99 -5.55
CA HIS A 36 -7.44 6.19 -6.39
C HIS A 36 -6.25 6.11 -7.35
N ALA A 37 -5.08 5.69 -6.85
CA ALA A 37 -3.85 5.65 -7.64
C ALA A 37 -3.93 4.64 -8.80
N ILE A 38 -4.58 3.51 -8.61
CA ILE A 38 -4.69 2.47 -9.63
C ILE A 38 -5.38 2.98 -10.91
N PRO A 39 -6.59 3.55 -10.87
CA PRO A 39 -7.22 4.07 -12.07
C PRO A 39 -6.53 5.33 -12.61
N MET A 40 -6.11 6.25 -11.76
CA MET A 40 -5.50 7.53 -12.19
C MET A 40 -4.16 7.32 -12.90
N LEU A 41 -3.35 6.39 -12.42
CA LEU A 41 -2.01 6.11 -12.96
C LEU A 41 -1.99 4.90 -13.89
N GLN A 42 -3.16 4.33 -14.20
CA GLN A 42 -3.32 3.13 -15.02
C GLN A 42 -2.45 1.97 -14.54
N LEU A 43 -2.41 1.79 -13.22
CA LEU A 43 -1.71 0.68 -12.58
C LEU A 43 -2.53 -0.61 -12.69
N ASN A 44 -1.86 -1.73 -12.52
CA ASN A 44 -2.50 -3.04 -12.50
C ASN A 44 -2.25 -3.70 -11.13
N PRO A 45 -3.28 -3.94 -10.30
CA PRO A 45 -3.09 -4.53 -8.97
C PRO A 45 -2.57 -5.97 -9.01
N TRP A 46 -2.66 -6.66 -10.15
CA TRP A 46 -2.06 -7.99 -10.33
C TRP A 46 -0.59 -7.94 -10.78
N ASP A 47 -0.05 -6.75 -11.05
CA ASP A 47 1.33 -6.56 -11.48
C ASP A 47 2.22 -6.17 -10.29
N ARG A 48 3.25 -6.96 -10.03
CA ARG A 48 4.21 -6.72 -8.94
C ARG A 48 4.88 -5.35 -9.04
N LEU A 49 5.14 -4.85 -10.25
CA LEU A 49 5.73 -3.52 -10.43
C LEU A 49 4.80 -2.41 -9.95
N SER A 50 3.51 -2.53 -10.27
CA SER A 50 2.50 -1.57 -9.83
C SER A 50 2.37 -1.56 -8.31
N LEU A 51 2.30 -2.72 -7.67
CA LEU A 51 2.24 -2.85 -6.22
C LEU A 51 3.53 -2.38 -5.53
N SER A 52 4.67 -2.58 -6.17
CA SER A 52 5.96 -2.13 -5.66
C SER A 52 5.99 -0.62 -5.36
N ALA A 53 5.30 0.19 -6.15
CA ALA A 53 5.22 1.64 -5.94
C ALA A 53 4.53 2.05 -4.62
N ILE A 54 3.73 1.16 -4.05
CA ILE A 54 2.96 1.43 -2.82
C ILE A 54 3.60 0.75 -1.61
N PHE A 55 4.25 -0.39 -1.79
CA PHE A 55 4.80 -1.18 -0.69
C PHE A 55 6.34 -1.18 -0.65
N CYS A 56 6.98 -1.69 -1.70
CA CYS A 56 8.42 -1.93 -1.66
C CYS A 56 9.26 -0.66 -1.91
N ALA A 57 8.85 0.20 -2.84
CA ALA A 57 9.59 1.42 -3.13
C ALA A 57 9.56 2.42 -1.95
N PRO A 58 8.43 2.66 -1.27
CA PRO A 58 8.42 3.45 -0.05
C PRO A 58 9.33 2.89 1.04
N SER A 59 9.35 1.58 1.21
CA SER A 59 10.22 0.93 2.20
C SER A 59 11.70 1.20 1.93
N ARG A 60 12.12 1.09 0.67
CA ARG A 60 13.49 1.42 0.26
C ARG A 60 13.81 2.91 0.42
N LEU A 61 12.88 3.77 0.01
CA LEU A 61 13.02 5.22 0.12
C LEU A 61 13.19 5.67 1.58
N LEU A 62 12.44 5.06 2.48
CA LEU A 62 12.49 5.34 3.92
C LEU A 62 13.57 4.54 4.66
N ASN A 63 14.35 3.74 3.93
CA ASN A 63 15.40 2.88 4.47
C ASN A 63 14.92 1.99 5.62
N LEU A 64 13.75 1.37 5.44
CA LEU A 64 13.17 0.46 6.41
C LEU A 64 13.86 -0.91 6.36
N ASN A 65 13.92 -1.60 7.49
CA ASN A 65 14.57 -2.92 7.60
C ASN A 65 13.80 -4.05 6.88
N TRP A 66 12.58 -3.79 6.44
CA TRP A 66 11.74 -4.75 5.74
C TRP A 66 11.14 -4.13 4.48
N ASP A 67 11.20 -4.86 3.39
CA ASP A 67 10.74 -4.46 2.07
C ASP A 67 9.22 -4.64 1.84
N GLY A 68 8.47 -5.05 2.86
CA GLY A 68 7.03 -5.32 2.76
C GLY A 68 6.68 -6.65 2.08
N VAL A 69 7.68 -7.44 1.66
CA VAL A 69 7.44 -8.75 1.04
C VAL A 69 7.33 -9.84 2.09
N VAL A 70 6.28 -10.63 2.03
CA VAL A 70 6.08 -11.79 2.91
C VAL A 70 7.07 -12.88 2.55
N LYS A 71 7.96 -13.20 3.49
CA LYS A 71 9.00 -14.24 3.35
C LYS A 71 9.39 -14.79 4.71
N ILE A 72 10.03 -15.94 4.74
CA ILE A 72 10.54 -16.52 5.99
C ILE A 72 11.49 -15.52 6.68
N GLY A 73 11.22 -15.22 7.96
CA GLY A 73 11.98 -14.27 8.75
C GLY A 73 11.54 -12.81 8.62
N CYS A 74 10.49 -12.50 7.86
CA CYS A 74 9.93 -11.16 7.84
C CYS A 74 9.22 -10.83 9.17
N PRO A 75 9.09 -9.55 9.52
CA PRO A 75 8.29 -9.13 10.67
C PRO A 75 6.83 -9.62 10.55
N ALA A 76 6.21 -9.95 11.66
CA ALA A 76 4.80 -10.32 11.71
C ALA A 76 3.92 -9.06 11.87
N ASP A 77 4.08 -8.14 10.90
CA ASP A 77 3.35 -6.87 10.83
C ASP A 77 2.49 -6.89 9.56
N PHE A 78 1.21 -7.17 9.70
CA PHE A 78 0.29 -7.38 8.58
C PHE A 78 -1.03 -6.64 8.78
N VAL A 79 -1.61 -6.22 7.67
CA VAL A 79 -3.04 -5.93 7.59
C VAL A 79 -3.70 -7.09 6.89
N VAL A 80 -4.57 -7.78 7.60
CA VAL A 80 -5.38 -8.88 7.06
C VAL A 80 -6.71 -8.31 6.63
N VAL A 81 -7.10 -8.57 5.40
CA VAL A 81 -8.31 -8.01 4.79
C VAL A 81 -9.21 -9.15 4.37
N GLU A 82 -10.49 -9.08 4.74
CA GLU A 82 -11.49 -10.02 4.30
C GLU A 82 -11.91 -9.68 2.86
N GLY A 83 -11.40 -10.44 1.89
CA GLY A 83 -11.71 -10.24 0.47
C GLY A 83 -11.18 -11.38 -0.38
N SER A 84 -11.86 -11.66 -1.48
CA SER A 84 -11.52 -12.76 -2.40
C SER A 84 -10.63 -12.31 -3.55
N CYS A 85 -10.64 -11.02 -3.88
CA CYS A 85 -9.88 -10.47 -4.99
C CYS A 85 -9.56 -8.97 -4.79
N TRP A 86 -8.72 -8.43 -5.65
CA TRP A 86 -8.36 -7.01 -5.61
C TRP A 86 -9.54 -6.05 -5.80
N ALA A 87 -10.56 -6.47 -6.55
CA ALA A 87 -11.76 -5.65 -6.73
C ALA A 87 -12.49 -5.45 -5.39
N ASP A 88 -12.60 -6.51 -4.58
CA ASP A 88 -13.19 -6.42 -3.24
C ASP A 88 -12.37 -5.49 -2.35
N ILE A 89 -11.04 -5.67 -2.34
CA ILE A 89 -10.11 -4.87 -1.52
C ILE A 89 -10.17 -3.39 -1.89
N LEU A 90 -10.27 -3.06 -3.16
CA LEU A 90 -10.28 -1.69 -3.64
C LEU A 90 -11.66 -1.01 -3.58
N SER A 91 -12.72 -1.76 -3.33
CA SER A 91 -14.07 -1.20 -3.17
C SER A 91 -14.32 -0.51 -1.82
N GLY A 92 -13.45 -0.68 -0.86
CA GLY A 92 -13.29 0.23 0.27
C GLY A 92 -14.00 -0.11 1.59
N ASN A 93 -14.82 -1.17 1.67
CA ASN A 93 -15.63 -1.46 2.88
C ASN A 93 -15.33 -2.82 3.53
N LEU A 94 -14.10 -3.28 3.45
CA LEU A 94 -13.74 -4.58 4.00
C LEU A 94 -13.36 -4.52 5.47
N GLN A 95 -13.75 -5.56 6.19
CA GLN A 95 -13.25 -5.81 7.54
C GLN A 95 -11.74 -6.00 7.49
N ARG A 96 -11.04 -5.39 8.43
CA ARG A 96 -9.59 -5.42 8.53
C ARG A 96 -9.17 -5.77 9.94
N GLU A 97 -8.19 -6.62 10.03
CA GLU A 97 -7.51 -6.94 11.27
C GLU A 97 -6.04 -6.56 11.14
N ILE A 98 -5.46 -6.07 12.19
CA ILE A 98 -4.07 -5.61 12.21
C ILE A 98 -3.26 -6.52 13.12
N LEU A 99 -2.19 -7.07 12.60
CA LEU A 99 -1.20 -7.83 13.35
C LEU A 99 0.05 -6.96 13.47
N ILE A 100 0.52 -6.73 14.68
CA ILE A 100 1.74 -5.98 14.97
C ILE A 100 2.65 -6.83 15.85
N ARG A 101 3.84 -7.09 15.37
CA ARG A 101 4.83 -7.93 16.06
C ARG A 101 4.26 -9.29 16.51
N GLY A 102 3.44 -9.89 15.67
CA GLY A 102 2.81 -11.18 15.94
C GLY A 102 1.62 -11.15 16.90
N SER A 103 1.14 -9.98 17.31
CA SER A 103 -0.01 -9.83 18.18
C SER A 103 -1.14 -9.07 17.48
N TRP A 104 -2.36 -9.57 17.63
CA TRP A 104 -3.53 -8.89 17.09
C TRP A 104 -3.78 -7.56 17.80
N TYR A 105 -3.85 -6.49 17.02
CA TYR A 105 -4.22 -5.18 17.54
C TYR A 105 -5.74 -5.13 17.71
N LYS A 106 -6.17 -4.96 18.95
CA LYS A 106 -7.57 -4.69 19.30
C LYS A 106 -7.73 -3.19 19.51
N LYS A 107 -8.65 -2.61 18.76
CA LYS A 107 -9.01 -1.20 18.90
C LYS A 107 -9.92 -1.01 20.12
#